data_7c12ccfbd2fa3c3936f6b332974b5195
#
_entry.id   7c12ccfbd2fa3c3936f6b332974b5195
#
_cell.length_a   1.000
_cell.length_b   1.000
_cell.length_c   1.000
_cell.angle_alpha   90.00
_cell.angle_beta   90.00
_cell.angle_gamma   90.00
#
_symmetry.space_group_name_H-M   'P 1'
#
loop_
_entity.id
_entity.type
_entity.pdbx_description
1 polymer ?
#
loop_
_entity_poly.entity_id
_entity_poly.type
_entity_poly.pdbx_seq_one_letter_code
_entity_poly.pdbx_strand_id
1 'polypeptide(L)'
;ICKMKFLYNTGILLFVLTVRLLSPFNSKVRLMVKGWKDWEQKLKEKAGSGGRNIWVHCASLGEFEQGRPLIEELRRREPQSRIILSFFSSSGYEIRKNYQGADYVCYLPPDTPGNAERFVKAANPSAVIFVKYEFWNNYISEISRKDIPLYLISGIFRPGQHFFSWYGAFFRKMLLRFTHIFVQDQKSE
;
A
#
# COMPACT_ATOMS: atom_id res chain seq x y z
N ILE A 1 1.30 -6.56 -22.74
CA ILE A 1 1.40 -6.58 -21.26
C ILE A 1 2.82 -6.25 -20.82
N CYS A 2 3.85 -6.86 -21.41
CA CYS A 2 5.25 -6.57 -21.11
C CYS A 2 5.60 -5.08 -21.30
N LYS A 3 5.18 -4.47 -22.41
CA LYS A 3 5.37 -3.05 -22.70
C LYS A 3 4.70 -2.13 -21.66
N MET A 4 3.49 -2.44 -21.20
CA MET A 4 2.79 -1.64 -20.18
C MET A 4 3.47 -1.73 -18.82
N LYS A 5 3.95 -2.91 -18.43
CA LYS A 5 4.73 -3.06 -17.17
C LYS A 5 6.05 -2.28 -17.24
N PHE A 6 6.72 -2.30 -18.37
CA PHE A 6 7.93 -1.50 -18.59
C PHE A 6 7.63 -0.01 -18.47
N LEU A 7 6.60 0.49 -19.16
CA LEU A 7 6.17 1.88 -19.10
C LEU A 7 5.80 2.31 -17.67
N TYR A 8 5.05 1.47 -16.95
CA TYR A 8 4.70 1.70 -15.56
C TYR A 8 5.96 1.85 -14.68
N ASN A 9 6.90 0.92 -14.77
CA ASN A 9 8.13 0.96 -13.98
C ASN A 9 9.00 2.18 -14.33
N THR A 10 9.08 2.56 -15.60
CA THR A 10 9.75 3.79 -16.04
C THR A 10 9.08 5.02 -15.41
N GLY A 11 7.74 5.07 -15.40
CA GLY A 11 6.99 6.14 -14.74
C GLY A 11 7.28 6.22 -13.24
N ILE A 12 7.34 5.08 -12.54
CA ILE A 12 7.71 5.03 -11.12
C ILE A 12 9.14 5.54 -10.90
N LEU A 13 10.09 5.17 -11.74
CA LEU A 13 11.48 5.65 -11.61
C LEU A 13 11.57 7.17 -11.84
N LEU A 14 10.88 7.69 -12.85
CA LEU A 14 10.81 9.14 -13.11
C LEU A 14 10.14 9.87 -11.94
N PHE A 15 9.04 9.33 -11.40
CA PHE A 15 8.40 9.85 -10.19
C PHE A 15 9.39 9.92 -9.01
N VAL A 16 10.12 8.84 -8.73
CA VAL A 16 11.11 8.80 -7.63
C VAL A 16 12.21 9.84 -7.85
N LEU A 17 12.70 9.98 -9.08
CA LEU A 17 13.70 11.00 -9.42
C LEU A 17 13.16 12.40 -9.16
N THR A 18 11.96 12.71 -9.64
CA THR A 18 11.29 14.00 -9.43
C THR A 18 11.11 14.30 -7.94
N VAL A 19 10.63 13.33 -7.17
CA VAL A 19 10.45 13.45 -5.71
C VAL A 19 11.79 13.75 -5.03
N ARG A 20 12.87 13.08 -5.41
CA ARG A 20 14.20 13.34 -4.86
C ARG A 20 14.72 14.74 -5.21
N LEU A 21 14.53 15.19 -6.45
CA LEU A 21 14.93 16.53 -6.91
C LEU A 21 14.13 17.63 -6.20
N LEU A 22 12.86 17.42 -5.92
CA LEU A 22 11.99 18.36 -5.22
C LEU A 22 12.19 18.35 -3.70
N SER A 23 12.80 17.33 -3.14
CA SER A 23 12.94 17.17 -1.69
C SER A 23 13.67 18.32 -0.96
N PRO A 24 14.66 19.03 -1.55
CA PRO A 24 15.25 20.20 -0.92
C PRO A 24 14.28 21.38 -0.79
N PHE A 25 13.35 21.50 -1.72
CA PHE A 25 12.45 22.66 -1.86
C PHE A 25 11.08 22.46 -1.21
N ASN A 26 10.73 21.21 -0.85
CA ASN A 26 9.42 20.91 -0.28
C ASN A 26 9.55 20.04 0.97
N SER A 27 9.09 20.57 2.10
CA SER A 27 9.19 19.90 3.41
C SER A 27 8.44 18.56 3.45
N LYS A 28 7.24 18.47 2.85
CA LYS A 28 6.45 17.22 2.81
C LYS A 28 7.14 16.14 1.98
N VAL A 29 7.70 16.53 0.84
CA VAL A 29 8.47 15.64 -0.04
C VAL A 29 9.75 15.17 0.66
N ARG A 30 10.42 16.07 1.39
CA ARG A 30 11.61 15.74 2.18
C ARG A 30 11.31 14.70 3.26
N LEU A 31 10.17 14.81 3.94
CA LEU A 31 9.73 13.82 4.93
C LEU A 31 9.52 12.44 4.29
N MET A 32 8.89 12.36 3.13
CA MET A 32 8.72 11.11 2.39
C MET A 32 10.06 10.47 2.04
N VAL A 33 10.98 11.24 1.43
CA VAL A 33 12.33 10.75 1.06
C VAL A 33 13.11 10.28 2.28
N LYS A 34 13.00 11.01 3.41
CA LYS A 34 13.61 10.62 4.68
C LYS A 34 12.99 9.33 5.23
N GLY A 35 11.67 9.17 5.10
CA GLY A 35 10.95 7.98 5.53
C GLY A 35 11.28 6.73 4.72
N TRP A 36 11.76 6.90 3.48
CA TRP A 36 12.24 5.80 2.63
C TRP A 36 13.67 5.34 2.94
N LYS A 37 14.35 5.96 3.92
CA LYS A 37 15.67 5.51 4.36
C LYS A 37 15.53 4.40 5.39
N ASP A 38 16.36 3.38 5.25
CA ASP A 38 16.50 2.29 6.23
C ASP A 38 15.19 1.56 6.58
N TRP A 39 14.17 1.71 5.69
CA TRP A 39 12.84 1.14 5.92
C TRP A 39 12.87 -0.38 6.07
N GLU A 40 13.73 -1.06 5.31
CA GLU A 40 13.80 -2.52 5.30
C GLU A 40 14.29 -3.09 6.63
N GLN A 41 15.35 -2.50 7.18
CA GLN A 41 15.88 -2.89 8.48
C GLN A 41 14.85 -2.64 9.58
N LYS A 42 14.26 -1.44 9.62
CA LYS A 42 13.23 -1.07 10.59
C LYS A 42 12.00 -1.99 10.52
N LEU A 43 11.57 -2.33 9.30
CA LEU A 43 10.43 -3.23 9.10
C LEU A 43 10.75 -4.63 9.61
N LYS A 44 11.94 -5.19 9.30
CA LYS A 44 12.37 -6.50 9.80
C LYS A 44 12.42 -6.57 11.32
N GLU A 45 12.94 -5.53 11.96
CA GLU A 45 13.01 -5.43 13.42
C GLU A 45 11.62 -5.39 14.06
N LYS A 46 10.67 -4.66 13.44
CA LYS A 46 9.31 -4.45 13.98
C LYS A 46 8.31 -5.53 13.60
N ALA A 47 8.42 -6.11 12.40
CA ALA A 47 7.56 -7.21 11.97
C ALA A 47 7.82 -8.50 12.77
N GLY A 48 9.02 -8.63 13.35
CA GLY A 48 9.41 -9.79 14.18
C GLY A 48 9.49 -11.11 13.40
N SER A 49 10.06 -12.12 14.03
CA SER A 49 10.28 -13.44 13.43
C SER A 49 9.18 -14.47 13.75
N GLY A 50 8.10 -14.08 14.40
CA GLY A 50 7.02 -14.99 14.78
C GLY A 50 5.69 -14.26 14.93
N GLY A 51 4.59 -14.96 14.63
CA GLY A 51 3.25 -14.43 14.71
C GLY A 51 2.65 -14.04 13.34
N ARG A 52 1.37 -13.73 13.36
CA ARG A 52 0.59 -13.35 12.19
C ARG A 52 0.69 -11.84 11.96
N ASN A 53 1.23 -11.43 10.83
CA ASN A 53 1.27 -10.03 10.45
C ASN A 53 0.09 -9.71 9.51
N ILE A 54 -0.63 -8.63 9.76
CA ILE A 54 -1.65 -8.07 8.87
C ILE A 54 -1.12 -6.72 8.38
N TRP A 55 -0.98 -6.57 7.06
CA TRP A 55 -0.54 -5.31 6.49
C TRP A 55 -1.72 -4.51 5.98
N VAL A 56 -1.88 -3.29 6.53
CA VAL A 56 -2.89 -2.31 6.07
C VAL A 56 -2.16 -1.15 5.40
N HIS A 57 -2.58 -0.80 4.20
CA HIS A 57 -2.04 0.34 3.45
C HIS A 57 -3.09 1.41 3.19
N CYS A 58 -2.74 2.65 3.55
CA CYS A 58 -3.53 3.86 3.31
C CYS A 58 -2.62 4.91 2.67
N ALA A 59 -2.95 5.48 1.51
CA ALA A 59 -2.07 6.48 0.91
C ALA A 59 -2.00 7.77 1.73
N SER A 60 -3.10 8.16 2.36
CA SER A 60 -3.27 9.44 3.04
C SER A 60 -4.02 9.33 4.36
N LEU A 61 -4.11 10.46 5.09
CA LEU A 61 -4.91 10.54 6.31
C LEU A 61 -6.40 10.23 6.06
N GLY A 62 -6.97 10.74 4.94
CA GLY A 62 -8.39 10.51 4.63
C GLY A 62 -8.72 9.03 4.38
N GLU A 63 -7.81 8.28 3.77
CA GLU A 63 -7.95 6.84 3.59
C GLU A 63 -7.77 6.08 4.89
N PHE A 64 -6.83 6.54 5.74
CA PHE A 64 -6.69 5.98 7.08
C PHE A 64 -7.98 6.09 7.88
N GLU A 65 -8.66 7.25 7.88
CA GLU A 65 -9.92 7.40 8.62
C GLU A 65 -11.02 6.45 8.13
N GLN A 66 -10.99 6.05 6.85
CA GLN A 66 -11.89 5.02 6.33
C GLN A 66 -11.47 3.60 6.73
N GLY A 67 -10.18 3.34 6.83
CA GLY A 67 -9.64 2.05 7.25
C GLY A 67 -9.58 1.85 8.77
N ARG A 68 -9.61 2.94 9.55
CA ARG A 68 -9.44 2.92 11.01
C ARG A 68 -10.43 2.00 11.72
N PRO A 69 -11.74 2.03 11.44
CA PRO A 69 -12.69 1.12 12.12
C PRO A 69 -12.34 -0.36 11.91
N LEU A 70 -11.84 -0.72 10.72
CA LEU A 70 -11.40 -2.07 10.45
C LEU A 70 -10.13 -2.42 11.25
N ILE A 71 -9.17 -1.51 11.34
CA ILE A 71 -7.94 -1.72 12.13
C ILE A 71 -8.28 -1.93 13.61
N GLU A 72 -9.17 -1.12 14.17
CA GLU A 72 -9.63 -1.22 15.54
C GLU A 72 -10.36 -2.56 15.79
N GLU A 73 -11.20 -3.00 14.87
CA GLU A 73 -11.90 -4.28 14.95
C GLU A 73 -10.95 -5.47 14.80
N LEU A 74 -9.96 -5.40 13.91
CA LEU A 74 -8.89 -6.40 13.79
C LEU A 74 -8.12 -6.52 15.11
N ARG A 75 -7.75 -5.39 15.72
CA ARG A 75 -7.06 -5.40 17.02
C ARG A 75 -7.90 -6.04 18.11
N ARG A 76 -9.22 -5.80 18.10
CA ARG A 76 -10.14 -6.38 19.08
C ARG A 76 -10.32 -7.91 18.91
N ARG A 77 -10.45 -8.36 17.64
CA ARG A 77 -10.71 -9.79 17.33
C ARG A 77 -9.45 -10.64 17.32
N GLU A 78 -8.35 -10.06 16.89
CA GLU A 78 -7.07 -10.77 16.72
C GLU A 78 -5.94 -10.07 17.50
N PRO A 79 -6.02 -10.00 18.84
CA PRO A 79 -5.07 -9.25 19.65
C PRO A 79 -3.63 -9.77 19.54
N GLN A 80 -3.44 -11.02 19.13
CA GLN A 80 -2.12 -11.64 18.92
C GLN A 80 -1.53 -11.35 17.54
N SER A 81 -2.32 -10.84 16.59
CA SER A 81 -1.83 -10.44 15.27
C SER A 81 -1.13 -9.09 15.34
N ARG A 82 -0.01 -8.95 14.64
CA ARG A 82 0.67 -7.68 14.48
C ARG A 82 0.08 -6.92 13.30
N ILE A 83 -0.21 -5.65 13.49
CA ILE A 83 -0.71 -4.76 12.43
C ILE A 83 0.41 -3.84 11.96
N ILE A 84 0.79 -3.98 10.69
CA ILE A 84 1.72 -3.09 10.00
C ILE A 84 0.87 -2.10 9.21
N LEU A 85 0.95 -0.82 9.57
CA LEU A 85 0.23 0.25 8.89
C LEU A 85 1.22 1.06 8.03
N SER A 86 1.00 1.11 6.73
CA SER A 86 1.85 1.90 5.85
C SER A 86 1.11 3.08 5.22
N PHE A 87 1.82 4.18 5.05
CA PHE A 87 1.34 5.39 4.37
C PHE A 87 2.22 5.72 3.17
N PHE A 88 1.62 6.24 2.12
CA PHE A 88 2.38 6.79 1.00
C PHE A 88 2.72 8.27 1.23
N SER A 89 1.76 9.07 1.69
CA SER A 89 1.93 10.50 1.88
C SER A 89 2.36 10.89 3.30
N SER A 90 3.06 12.02 3.40
CA SER A 90 3.44 12.60 4.69
C SER A 90 2.22 13.06 5.51
N SER A 91 1.10 13.40 4.88
CA SER A 91 -0.11 13.83 5.59
C SER A 91 -0.72 12.72 6.45
N GLY A 92 -0.62 11.47 6.03
CA GLY A 92 -1.04 10.32 6.83
C GLY A 92 -0.01 9.96 7.89
N TYR A 93 1.23 9.72 7.44
CA TYR A 93 2.29 9.24 8.32
C TYR A 93 2.58 10.19 9.49
N GLU A 94 2.83 11.48 9.23
CA GLU A 94 3.26 12.42 10.29
C GLU A 94 2.20 12.59 11.38
N ILE A 95 0.92 12.47 11.03
CA ILE A 95 -0.19 12.57 11.99
C ILE A 95 -0.39 11.24 12.74
N ARG A 96 -0.15 10.11 12.09
CA ARG A 96 -0.48 8.78 12.63
C ARG A 96 0.72 7.88 12.96
N LYS A 97 1.95 8.38 12.88
CA LYS A 97 3.17 7.61 13.18
C LYS A 97 3.21 6.97 14.57
N ASN A 98 2.46 7.52 15.52
CA ASN A 98 2.33 7.00 16.89
C ASN A 98 0.94 6.38 17.15
N TYR A 99 0.25 5.92 16.12
CA TYR A 99 -1.07 5.33 16.26
C TYR A 99 -1.01 3.99 17.00
N GLN A 100 -1.69 3.93 18.16
CA GLN A 100 -1.64 2.77 19.07
C GLN A 100 -2.36 1.53 18.56
N GLY A 101 -3.22 1.66 17.54
CA GLY A 101 -3.90 0.54 16.91
C GLY A 101 -3.03 -0.31 15.99
N ALA A 102 -1.79 0.14 15.68
CA ALA A 102 -0.83 -0.59 14.87
C ALA A 102 0.48 -0.82 15.63
N ASP A 103 1.12 -1.98 15.43
CA ASP A 103 2.40 -2.33 16.06
C ASP A 103 3.57 -1.64 15.36
N TYR A 104 3.41 -1.35 14.07
CA TYR A 104 4.40 -0.60 13.31
C TYR A 104 3.73 0.29 12.27
N VAL A 105 4.12 1.57 12.26
CA VAL A 105 3.67 2.55 11.28
C VAL A 105 4.85 3.00 10.44
N CYS A 106 4.75 2.95 9.12
CA CYS A 106 5.84 3.30 8.21
C CYS A 106 5.37 4.01 6.94
N TYR A 107 6.33 4.59 6.23
CA TYR A 107 6.13 4.96 4.84
C TYR A 107 6.24 3.73 3.95
N LEU A 108 5.34 3.62 2.97
CA LEU A 108 5.50 2.65 1.89
C LEU A 108 6.61 3.13 0.94
N PRO A 109 7.65 2.32 0.68
CA PRO A 109 8.65 2.65 -0.32
C PRO A 109 8.03 2.72 -1.73
N PRO A 110 8.66 3.46 -2.67
CA PRO A 110 8.17 3.54 -4.05
C PRO A 110 7.96 2.17 -4.68
N ASP A 111 6.90 2.04 -5.50
CA ASP A 111 6.47 0.77 -6.11
C ASP A 111 7.42 0.29 -7.23
N THR A 112 8.69 0.08 -6.88
CA THR A 112 9.64 -0.60 -7.77
C THR A 112 9.59 -2.12 -7.53
N PRO A 113 9.92 -2.96 -8.53
CA PRO A 113 9.94 -4.41 -8.35
C PRO A 113 10.78 -4.86 -7.14
N GLY A 114 11.98 -4.28 -6.97
CA GLY A 114 12.87 -4.62 -5.86
C GLY A 114 12.34 -4.19 -4.49
N ASN A 115 11.69 -3.02 -4.39
CA ASN A 115 11.09 -2.58 -3.14
C ASN A 115 9.88 -3.45 -2.77
N ALA A 116 9.03 -3.78 -3.75
CA ALA A 116 7.86 -4.62 -3.53
C ALA A 116 8.27 -6.00 -2.99
N GLU A 117 9.26 -6.64 -3.64
CA GLU A 117 9.78 -7.95 -3.20
C GLU A 117 10.33 -7.89 -1.77
N ARG A 118 11.22 -6.93 -1.49
CA ARG A 118 11.85 -6.79 -0.18
C ARG A 118 10.86 -6.42 0.91
N PHE A 119 9.89 -5.55 0.61
CA PHE A 119 8.88 -5.13 1.59
C PHE A 119 7.95 -6.30 1.95
N VAL A 120 7.40 -7.00 0.97
CA VAL A 120 6.52 -8.15 1.22
C VAL A 120 7.28 -9.27 1.95
N LYS A 121 8.58 -9.48 1.60
CA LYS A 121 9.43 -10.43 2.31
C LYS A 121 9.68 -10.01 3.77
N ALA A 122 9.98 -8.74 4.03
CA ALA A 122 10.27 -8.24 5.37
C ALA A 122 9.02 -8.17 6.25
N ALA A 123 7.88 -7.73 5.69
CA ALA A 123 6.61 -7.67 6.39
C ALA A 123 6.03 -9.06 6.66
N ASN A 124 6.30 -10.04 5.79
CA ASN A 124 5.78 -11.41 5.82
C ASN A 124 4.29 -11.45 6.22
N PRO A 125 3.40 -10.76 5.48
CA PRO A 125 2.01 -10.63 5.87
C PRO A 125 1.23 -11.91 5.58
N SER A 126 0.33 -12.29 6.48
CA SER A 126 -0.66 -13.35 6.27
C SER A 126 -1.91 -12.85 5.53
N ALA A 127 -2.13 -11.54 5.53
CA ALA A 127 -3.17 -10.86 4.77
C ALA A 127 -2.75 -9.40 4.52
N VAL A 128 -3.22 -8.85 3.40
CA VAL A 128 -2.97 -7.45 3.02
C VAL A 128 -4.29 -6.76 2.72
N ILE A 129 -4.45 -5.55 3.22
CA ILE A 129 -5.64 -4.72 3.06
C ILE A 129 -5.21 -3.37 2.49
N PHE A 130 -5.70 -3.05 1.30
CA PHE A 130 -5.53 -1.74 0.68
C PHE A 130 -6.80 -0.93 0.83
N VAL A 131 -6.66 0.34 1.18
CA VAL A 131 -7.81 1.23 1.36
C VAL A 131 -7.95 2.12 0.14
N LYS A 132 -9.11 2.06 -0.50
CA LYS A 132 -9.52 2.92 -1.62
C LYS A 132 -8.74 2.67 -2.92
N TYR A 133 -8.02 3.68 -3.47
CA TYR A 133 -7.48 3.67 -4.85
C TYR A 133 -6.03 3.18 -4.96
N GLU A 134 -5.59 2.31 -4.10
CA GLU A 134 -4.20 1.90 -3.98
C GLU A 134 -3.84 0.76 -4.95
N PHE A 135 -3.61 1.10 -6.22
CA PHE A 135 -3.31 0.14 -7.29
C PHE A 135 -1.81 0.11 -7.64
N TRP A 136 -0.99 -0.28 -6.67
CA TRP A 136 0.46 -0.41 -6.79
C TRP A 136 0.84 -1.74 -7.46
N ASN A 137 1.10 -1.70 -8.78
CA ASN A 137 1.24 -2.91 -9.60
C ASN A 137 2.30 -3.90 -9.10
N ASN A 138 3.47 -3.42 -8.66
CA ASN A 138 4.53 -4.32 -8.24
C ASN A 138 4.23 -4.95 -6.89
N TYR A 139 3.68 -4.18 -5.93
CA TYR A 139 3.20 -4.72 -4.65
C TYR A 139 2.10 -5.75 -4.86
N ILE A 140 1.06 -5.40 -5.62
CA ILE A 140 -0.05 -6.32 -5.94
C ILE A 140 0.45 -7.59 -6.62
N SER A 141 1.42 -7.46 -7.55
CA SER A 141 2.01 -8.60 -8.25
C SER A 141 2.79 -9.52 -7.30
N GLU A 142 3.55 -8.94 -6.38
CA GLU A 142 4.36 -9.71 -5.44
C GLU A 142 3.52 -10.41 -4.37
N ILE A 143 2.47 -9.74 -3.86
CA ILE A 143 1.50 -10.30 -2.94
C ILE A 143 0.80 -11.50 -3.58
N SER A 144 0.29 -11.32 -4.82
CA SER A 144 -0.35 -12.39 -5.59
C SER A 144 0.59 -13.55 -5.91
N ARG A 145 1.88 -13.28 -6.23
CA ARG A 145 2.89 -14.31 -6.50
C ARG A 145 3.17 -15.20 -5.29
N LYS A 146 2.96 -14.67 -4.10
CA LYS A 146 3.14 -15.38 -2.83
C LYS A 146 1.83 -15.96 -2.28
N ASP A 147 0.76 -15.94 -3.06
CA ASP A 147 -0.56 -16.42 -2.69
C ASP A 147 -1.09 -15.82 -1.37
N ILE A 148 -0.68 -14.57 -1.08
CA ILE A 148 -1.14 -13.85 0.10
C ILE A 148 -2.50 -13.23 -0.19
N PRO A 149 -3.53 -13.44 0.65
CA PRO A 149 -4.83 -12.82 0.50
C PRO A 149 -4.71 -11.29 0.48
N LEU A 150 -5.24 -10.67 -0.58
CA LEU A 150 -5.24 -9.22 -0.80
C LEU A 150 -6.66 -8.70 -0.89
N TYR A 151 -7.00 -7.77 -0.05
CA TYR A 151 -8.33 -7.15 0.03
C TYR A 151 -8.26 -5.67 -0.33
N LEU A 152 -9.27 -5.19 -1.06
CA LEU A 152 -9.52 -3.76 -1.24
C LEU A 152 -10.75 -3.40 -0.44
N ILE A 153 -10.67 -2.36 0.37
CA ILE A 153 -11.83 -1.83 1.09
C ILE A 153 -12.11 -0.38 0.68
N SER A 154 -13.36 0.02 0.83
CA SER A 154 -13.82 1.36 0.47
C SER A 154 -13.56 1.72 -0.99
N GLY A 155 -13.58 0.73 -1.88
CA GLY A 155 -13.41 0.94 -3.32
C GLY A 155 -14.55 1.77 -3.91
N ILE A 156 -14.22 2.69 -4.81
CA ILE A 156 -15.21 3.44 -5.60
C ILE A 156 -14.83 3.29 -7.06
N PHE A 157 -15.72 2.75 -7.87
CA PHE A 157 -15.51 2.60 -9.29
C PHE A 157 -16.48 3.50 -10.08
N ARG A 158 -15.95 4.19 -11.09
CA ARG A 158 -16.73 5.09 -11.95
C ARG A 158 -16.45 4.77 -13.42
N PRO A 159 -17.44 4.91 -14.31
CA PRO A 159 -17.31 4.54 -15.72
C PRO A 159 -16.13 5.20 -16.46
N GLY A 160 -15.73 6.40 -16.06
CA GLY A 160 -14.60 7.13 -16.67
C GLY A 160 -13.21 6.67 -16.22
N GLN A 161 -13.08 5.71 -15.31
CA GLN A 161 -11.78 5.24 -14.84
C GLN A 161 -11.10 4.32 -15.88
N HIS A 162 -9.77 4.26 -15.82
CA HIS A 162 -8.92 3.48 -16.74
C HIS A 162 -9.29 1.99 -16.82
N PHE A 163 -9.89 1.43 -15.78
CA PHE A 163 -10.33 0.03 -15.74
C PHE A 163 -11.36 -0.28 -16.82
N PHE A 164 -12.23 0.67 -17.13
CA PHE A 164 -13.34 0.52 -18.09
C PHE A 164 -12.98 0.95 -19.51
N SER A 165 -11.79 1.50 -19.72
CA SER A 165 -11.30 1.91 -21.03
C SER A 165 -10.83 0.71 -21.86
N TRP A 166 -10.86 0.83 -23.20
CA TRP A 166 -10.36 -0.20 -24.14
C TRP A 166 -8.88 -0.56 -23.89
N TYR A 167 -8.06 0.40 -23.45
CA TYR A 167 -6.66 0.19 -23.05
C TYR A 167 -6.49 -0.28 -21.60
N GLY A 168 -7.57 -0.46 -20.87
CA GLY A 168 -7.58 -0.75 -19.43
C GLY A 168 -7.15 -2.17 -19.01
N ALA A 169 -6.78 -3.04 -19.97
CA ALA A 169 -6.44 -4.44 -19.70
C ALA A 169 -5.33 -4.62 -18.63
N PHE A 170 -4.36 -3.73 -18.57
CA PHE A 170 -3.32 -3.74 -17.57
C PHE A 170 -3.89 -3.49 -16.15
N PHE A 171 -4.76 -2.51 -16.03
CA PHE A 171 -5.41 -2.15 -14.75
C PHE A 171 -6.42 -3.22 -14.31
N ARG A 172 -7.22 -3.77 -15.24
CA ARG A 172 -8.13 -4.89 -14.92
C ARG A 172 -7.38 -6.11 -14.36
N LYS A 173 -6.19 -6.42 -14.89
CA LYS A 173 -5.36 -7.49 -14.34
C LYS A 173 -4.89 -7.25 -12.90
N MET A 174 -4.74 -6.01 -12.48
CA MET A 174 -4.48 -5.72 -11.07
C MET A 174 -5.70 -6.01 -10.20
N LEU A 175 -6.92 -5.65 -10.66
CA LEU A 175 -8.16 -5.96 -9.94
C LEU A 175 -8.36 -7.46 -9.76
N LEU A 176 -8.07 -8.26 -10.77
CA LEU A 176 -8.21 -9.73 -10.72
C LEU A 176 -7.26 -10.42 -9.73
N ARG A 177 -6.31 -9.70 -9.14
CA ARG A 177 -5.39 -10.21 -8.11
C ARG A 177 -5.87 -9.98 -6.69
N PHE A 178 -6.94 -9.21 -6.52
CA PHE A 178 -7.57 -9.06 -5.21
C PHE A 178 -8.41 -10.31 -4.90
N THR A 179 -8.26 -10.81 -3.69
CA THR A 179 -9.09 -11.90 -3.18
C THR A 179 -10.55 -11.46 -3.06
N HIS A 180 -10.75 -10.22 -2.61
CA HIS A 180 -12.06 -9.59 -2.57
C HIS A 180 -11.96 -8.07 -2.61
N ILE A 181 -12.97 -7.43 -3.18
CA ILE A 181 -13.09 -5.96 -3.28
C ILE A 181 -14.41 -5.55 -2.64
N PHE A 182 -14.31 -4.79 -1.56
CA PHE A 182 -15.45 -4.19 -0.88
C PHE A 182 -15.64 -2.75 -1.37
N VAL A 183 -16.77 -2.48 -1.98
CA VAL A 183 -17.09 -1.17 -2.55
C VAL A 183 -17.94 -0.32 -1.60
N GLN A 184 -17.88 1.01 -1.75
CA GLN A 184 -18.61 1.94 -0.89
C GLN A 184 -20.08 2.11 -1.30
N ASP A 185 -20.39 1.93 -2.57
CA ASP A 185 -21.73 2.19 -3.12
C ASP A 185 -22.13 1.17 -4.18
N GLN A 186 -23.43 0.97 -4.34
CA GLN A 186 -24.02 0.07 -5.34
C GLN A 186 -23.64 0.41 -6.79
N LYS A 187 -23.28 1.66 -7.09
CA LYS A 187 -22.84 2.06 -8.43
C LYS A 187 -21.45 1.55 -8.79
N SER A 188 -20.73 1.04 -7.79
CA SER A 188 -19.38 0.48 -7.93
C SER A 188 -19.37 -1.05 -8.02
N GLU A 189 -20.52 -1.70 -7.83
CA GLU A 189 -20.71 -3.13 -8.08
C GLU A 189 -20.80 -3.40 -9.60
#